data_0620cf379fc8b1c8f5da6dbeada08bda
#
_entry.id   0620cf379fc8b1c8f5da6dbeada08bda
#
_cell.length_a   1.000
_cell.length_b   1.000
_cell.length_c   1.000
_cell.angle_alpha   90.00
_cell.angle_beta   90.00
_cell.angle_gamma   90.00
#
_symmetry.space_group_name_H-M   'P 1'
#
loop_
_entity.id
_entity.type
_entity.pdbx_description
1 polymer ?
#
loop_
_entity_poly.entity_id
_entity_poly.type
_entity_poly.pdbx_seq_one_letter_code
_entity_poly.pdbx_strand_id
1 'polypeptide(L)'
;PGRKNLVVDPDHVADFTDMPFDDGQFSLVVFDPPHIIRNEALGWITKKYGVLNGDWKAMLRDGFKECFRVLREDGVLIFKWSESNVPVSEILALTDEKPLFGHKSGKKMGTHWIAFMRSNIKLAAERLARAGFSGKDRE
;
A
#
# COMPACT_ATOMS: atom_id res chain seq x y z
N PRO A 1 -17.91 31.08 -8.99
CA PRO A 1 -17.88 29.76 -9.61
C PRO A 1 -18.07 28.72 -8.51
N GLY A 2 -19.28 28.09 -8.48
CA GLY A 2 -19.65 27.13 -7.45
C GLY A 2 -18.72 25.91 -7.49
N ARG A 3 -18.22 25.49 -6.33
CA ARG A 3 -17.53 24.21 -6.18
C ARG A 3 -18.55 23.12 -6.51
N LYS A 4 -18.34 22.42 -7.61
CA LYS A 4 -19.09 21.20 -7.89
C LYS A 4 -18.79 20.24 -6.73
N ASN A 5 -19.83 19.78 -6.05
CA ASN A 5 -19.67 18.72 -5.05
C ASN A 5 -19.14 17.49 -5.78
N LEU A 6 -17.95 17.04 -5.40
CA LEU A 6 -17.44 15.77 -5.86
C LEU A 6 -18.28 14.68 -5.18
N VAL A 7 -19.00 13.92 -5.98
CA VAL A 7 -19.70 12.72 -5.52
C VAL A 7 -18.75 11.56 -5.77
N VAL A 8 -18.39 10.83 -4.74
CA VAL A 8 -17.64 9.56 -4.82
C VAL A 8 -18.67 8.46 -4.61
N ASP A 9 -18.83 7.62 -5.62
CA ASP A 9 -19.79 6.51 -5.62
C ASP A 9 -18.99 5.22 -5.89
N PRO A 10 -18.36 4.62 -4.86
CA PRO A 10 -17.57 3.42 -5.01
C PRO A 10 -18.47 2.19 -5.14
N ASP A 11 -18.04 1.18 -5.88
CA ASP A 11 -18.75 -0.11 -6.00
C ASP A 11 -18.90 -0.80 -4.64
N HIS A 12 -17.88 -0.67 -3.77
CA HIS A 12 -17.88 -1.20 -2.41
C HIS A 12 -17.37 -0.18 -1.41
N VAL A 13 -18.08 -0.03 -0.31
CA VAL A 13 -17.61 0.70 0.86
C VAL A 13 -17.14 -0.32 1.89
N ALA A 14 -15.85 -0.33 2.19
CA ALA A 14 -15.24 -1.30 3.09
C ALA A 14 -14.09 -0.68 3.88
N ASP A 15 -13.71 -1.36 4.96
CA ASP A 15 -12.48 -1.06 5.68
C ASP A 15 -11.30 -1.66 4.90
N PHE A 16 -10.26 -0.86 4.69
CA PHE A 16 -9.07 -1.34 3.97
C PHE A 16 -8.23 -2.34 4.78
N THR A 17 -8.51 -2.50 6.07
CA THR A 17 -7.89 -3.51 6.93
C THR A 17 -8.63 -4.84 6.95
N ASP A 18 -9.83 -4.88 6.33
CA ASP A 18 -10.69 -6.08 6.23
C ASP A 18 -11.59 -5.96 4.98
N MET A 19 -11.01 -6.21 3.82
CA MET A 19 -11.69 -6.05 2.54
C MET A 19 -12.55 -7.27 2.18
N PRO A 20 -13.80 -7.08 1.70
CA PRO A 20 -14.71 -8.18 1.36
C PRO A 20 -14.41 -8.79 -0.02
N PHE A 21 -13.16 -9.09 -0.29
CA PHE A 21 -12.68 -9.67 -1.54
C PHE A 21 -11.90 -10.94 -1.30
N ASP A 22 -11.91 -11.85 -2.29
CA ASP A 22 -11.17 -13.09 -2.23
C ASP A 22 -9.65 -12.89 -2.32
N ASP A 23 -8.90 -13.86 -1.82
CA ASP A 23 -7.45 -13.89 -1.95
C ASP A 23 -7.04 -13.94 -3.42
N GLY A 24 -6.11 -13.06 -3.82
CA GLY A 24 -5.59 -13.05 -5.17
C GLY A 24 -6.59 -12.61 -6.26
N GLN A 25 -7.62 -11.87 -5.89
CA GLN A 25 -8.67 -11.45 -6.81
C GLN A 25 -8.20 -10.42 -7.84
N PHE A 26 -7.29 -9.51 -7.47
CA PHE A 26 -6.93 -8.35 -8.29
C PHE A 26 -5.52 -8.46 -8.88
N SER A 27 -5.36 -8.02 -10.11
CA SER A 27 -4.04 -7.89 -10.76
C SER A 27 -3.34 -6.57 -10.43
N LEU A 28 -4.11 -5.55 -10.04
CA LEU A 28 -3.64 -4.24 -9.66
C LEU A 28 -4.42 -3.79 -8.42
N VAL A 29 -3.70 -3.35 -7.41
CA VAL A 29 -4.24 -2.68 -6.23
C VAL A 29 -3.60 -1.30 -6.13
N VAL A 30 -4.39 -0.28 -5.84
CA VAL A 30 -3.88 1.07 -5.54
C VAL A 30 -4.24 1.38 -4.09
N PHE A 31 -3.23 1.61 -3.27
CA PHE A 31 -3.38 1.92 -1.86
C PHE A 31 -2.97 3.36 -1.60
N ASP A 32 -3.95 4.23 -1.39
CA ASP A 32 -3.80 5.65 -1.04
C ASP A 32 -4.50 5.92 0.30
N PRO A 33 -3.97 5.40 1.43
CA PRO A 33 -4.59 5.58 2.73
C PRO A 33 -4.51 7.03 3.18
N PRO A 34 -5.30 7.43 4.19
CA PRO A 34 -5.10 8.70 4.85
C PRO A 34 -3.65 8.84 5.33
N HIS A 35 -3.01 9.97 5.04
CA HIS A 35 -1.63 10.26 5.43
C HIS A 35 -1.53 11.40 6.46
N ILE A 36 -2.65 11.79 7.03
CA ILE A 36 -2.75 12.80 8.09
C ILE A 36 -2.98 12.08 9.40
N ILE A 37 -2.02 12.19 10.30
CA ILE A 37 -2.19 11.80 11.70
C ILE A 37 -2.95 12.93 12.39
N ARG A 38 -3.93 12.57 13.22
CA ARG A 38 -4.82 13.52 13.88
C ARG A 38 -4.04 14.66 14.55
N ASN A 39 -4.23 15.85 13.99
CA ASN A 39 -3.89 17.10 14.64
C ASN A 39 -5.17 17.95 14.66
N GLU A 40 -5.57 18.46 15.81
CA GLU A 40 -6.86 19.11 16.07
C GLU A 40 -7.19 20.30 15.17
N ALA A 41 -6.21 20.83 14.43
CA ALA A 41 -6.32 22.07 13.66
C ALA A 41 -6.84 21.93 12.22
N LEU A 42 -7.14 20.73 11.69
CA LEU A 42 -7.35 20.52 10.25
C LEU A 42 -8.77 20.13 9.86
N GLY A 43 -9.80 20.71 10.49
CA GLY A 43 -11.21 20.32 10.40
C GLY A 43 -11.82 20.02 9.03
N TRP A 44 -11.47 20.74 7.94
CA TRP A 44 -12.03 20.48 6.60
C TRP A 44 -11.24 19.46 5.78
N ILE A 45 -9.93 19.41 5.97
CA ILE A 45 -9.04 18.45 5.27
C ILE A 45 -9.31 17.04 5.79
N THR A 46 -9.48 16.89 7.10
CA THR A 46 -9.76 15.61 7.74
C THR A 46 -11.12 15.05 7.33
N LYS A 47 -12.11 15.91 7.09
CA LYS A 47 -13.44 15.51 6.57
C LYS A 47 -13.36 15.01 5.13
N LYS A 48 -12.41 15.52 4.33
CA LYS A 48 -12.30 15.18 2.91
C LYS A 48 -11.43 13.95 2.64
N TYR A 49 -10.34 13.79 3.38
CA TYR A 49 -9.31 12.78 3.09
C TYR A 49 -9.16 11.71 4.17
N GLY A 50 -9.94 11.83 5.25
CA GLY A 50 -9.79 10.94 6.40
C GLY A 50 -8.56 11.26 7.24
N VAL A 51 -8.44 10.56 8.35
CA VAL A 51 -7.38 10.72 9.36
C VAL A 51 -7.00 9.37 9.90
N LEU A 52 -5.72 9.16 10.10
CA LEU A 52 -5.20 8.04 10.86
C LEU A 52 -5.31 8.36 12.35
N ASN A 53 -6.04 7.53 13.09
CA ASN A 53 -6.26 7.67 14.53
C ASN A 53 -5.68 6.48 15.30
N GLY A 54 -5.49 6.65 16.60
CA GLY A 54 -5.08 5.57 17.49
C GLY A 54 -3.80 4.89 17.06
N ASP A 55 -3.78 3.55 17.01
CA ASP A 55 -2.63 2.78 16.51
C ASP A 55 -2.62 2.74 14.97
N TRP A 56 -2.32 3.87 14.37
CA TRP A 56 -2.23 4.02 12.93
C TRP A 56 -1.17 3.11 12.29
N LYS A 57 -0.13 2.71 13.06
CA LYS A 57 0.89 1.77 12.57
C LYS A 57 0.32 0.38 12.37
N ALA A 58 -0.46 -0.10 13.34
CA ALA A 58 -1.18 -1.36 13.19
C ALA A 58 -2.16 -1.30 12.03
N MET A 59 -2.95 -0.23 11.93
CA MET A 59 -3.91 -0.02 10.84
C MET A 59 -3.23 -0.07 9.46
N LEU A 60 -2.12 0.65 9.25
CA LEU A 60 -1.41 0.61 7.96
C LEU A 60 -0.75 -0.74 7.70
N ARG A 61 -0.21 -1.40 8.74
CA ARG A 61 0.34 -2.76 8.61
C ARG A 61 -0.72 -3.75 8.13
N ASP A 62 -1.91 -3.70 8.73
CA ASP A 62 -3.01 -4.59 8.37
C ASP A 62 -3.56 -4.22 6.98
N GLY A 63 -3.61 -2.93 6.63
CA GLY A 63 -3.92 -2.49 5.27
C GLY A 63 -2.94 -3.02 4.21
N PHE A 64 -1.63 -3.00 4.48
CA PHE A 64 -0.66 -3.63 3.59
C PHE A 64 -0.90 -5.13 3.45
N LYS A 65 -1.15 -5.85 4.55
CA LYS A 65 -1.46 -7.29 4.51
C LYS A 65 -2.68 -7.57 3.63
N GLU A 66 -3.75 -6.79 3.81
CA GLU A 66 -4.97 -6.92 3.01
C GLU A 66 -4.73 -6.61 1.54
N CYS A 67 -4.00 -5.54 1.22
CA CYS A 67 -3.63 -5.22 -0.15
C CYS A 67 -2.88 -6.38 -0.82
N PHE A 68 -1.92 -6.99 -0.13
CA PHE A 68 -1.20 -8.14 -0.65
C PHE A 68 -2.02 -9.44 -0.64
N ARG A 69 -2.97 -9.60 0.28
CA ARG A 69 -3.87 -10.76 0.29
C ARG A 69 -4.76 -10.77 -0.95
N VAL A 70 -5.40 -9.66 -1.25
CA VAL A 70 -6.33 -9.56 -2.40
C VAL A 70 -5.61 -9.43 -3.74
N LEU A 71 -4.31 -9.13 -3.74
CA LEU A 71 -3.48 -9.05 -4.94
C LEU A 71 -3.10 -10.46 -5.39
N ARG A 72 -3.34 -10.79 -6.67
CA ARG A 72 -2.93 -12.08 -7.23
C ARG A 72 -1.41 -12.21 -7.30
N GLU A 73 -0.93 -13.43 -7.52
CA GLU A 73 0.47 -13.66 -7.89
C GLU A 73 0.83 -12.85 -9.13
N ASP A 74 2.04 -12.28 -9.13
CA ASP A 74 2.52 -11.35 -10.18
C ASP A 74 1.70 -10.07 -10.33
N GLY A 75 0.78 -9.81 -9.41
CA GLY A 75 0.03 -8.56 -9.34
C GLY A 75 0.88 -7.41 -8.83
N VAL A 76 0.44 -6.19 -9.12
CA VAL A 76 1.15 -4.96 -8.77
C VAL A 76 0.34 -4.17 -7.74
N LEU A 77 0.99 -3.78 -6.63
CA LEU A 77 0.49 -2.79 -5.70
C LEU A 77 1.15 -1.45 -5.98
N ILE A 78 0.34 -0.41 -6.22
CA ILE A 78 0.78 0.97 -6.25
C ILE A 78 0.42 1.62 -4.92
N PHE A 79 1.42 2.00 -4.16
CA PHE A 79 1.26 2.68 -2.88
C PHE A 79 1.57 4.16 -3.04
N LYS A 80 0.71 5.00 -2.50
CA LYS A 80 0.91 6.45 -2.48
C LYS A 80 1.00 6.95 -1.05
N TRP A 81 1.99 7.79 -0.78
CA TRP A 81 2.21 8.38 0.53
C TRP A 81 2.72 9.82 0.44
N SER A 82 2.20 10.70 1.30
CA SER A 82 2.74 12.05 1.48
C SER A 82 3.48 12.15 2.80
N GLU A 83 4.73 12.60 2.75
CA GLU A 83 5.60 12.77 3.94
C GLU A 83 5.24 13.99 4.80
N SER A 84 3.99 14.44 4.76
CA SER A 84 3.56 15.62 5.52
C SER A 84 3.69 15.45 7.04
N ASN A 85 3.43 14.25 7.56
CA ASN A 85 3.52 13.95 8.98
C ASN A 85 4.55 12.86 9.31
N VAL A 86 4.69 11.86 8.44
CA VAL A 86 5.53 10.69 8.69
C VAL A 86 6.42 10.43 7.49
N PRO A 87 7.73 10.22 7.69
CA PRO A 87 8.64 9.83 6.62
C PRO A 87 8.21 8.51 5.96
N VAL A 88 8.35 8.42 4.65
CA VAL A 88 8.01 7.21 3.89
C VAL A 88 8.78 5.98 4.37
N SER A 89 10.01 6.15 4.84
CA SER A 89 10.83 5.07 5.38
C SER A 89 10.19 4.39 6.59
N GLU A 90 9.50 5.16 7.44
CA GLU A 90 8.78 4.61 8.59
C GLU A 90 7.55 3.80 8.15
N ILE A 91 6.88 4.24 7.08
CA ILE A 91 5.74 3.52 6.52
C ILE A 91 6.19 2.22 5.83
N LEU A 92 7.27 2.27 5.05
CA LEU A 92 7.80 1.08 4.39
C LEU A 92 8.30 0.01 5.37
N ALA A 93 8.67 0.40 6.59
CA ALA A 93 9.03 -0.54 7.66
C ALA A 93 7.81 -1.31 8.25
N LEU A 94 6.59 -0.95 7.86
CA LEU A 94 5.37 -1.63 8.31
C LEU A 94 5.02 -2.87 7.47
N THR A 95 5.74 -3.12 6.39
CA THR A 95 5.57 -4.30 5.53
C THR A 95 6.91 -4.99 5.29
N ASP A 96 6.90 -6.32 5.21
CA ASP A 96 8.08 -7.12 4.85
C ASP A 96 8.34 -7.13 3.34
N GLU A 97 7.35 -6.70 2.56
CA GLU A 97 7.46 -6.65 1.10
C GLU A 97 8.41 -5.54 0.66
N LYS A 98 9.23 -5.83 -0.34
CA LYS A 98 10.21 -4.87 -0.87
C LYS A 98 9.66 -4.17 -2.10
N PRO A 99 9.75 -2.83 -2.17
CA PRO A 99 9.34 -2.11 -3.36
C PRO A 99 10.25 -2.44 -4.55
N LEU A 100 9.68 -2.48 -5.76
CA LEU A 100 10.43 -2.55 -7.00
C LEU A 100 11.12 -1.22 -7.30
N PHE A 101 10.37 -0.15 -7.21
CA PHE A 101 10.86 1.22 -7.37
C PHE A 101 9.86 2.21 -6.78
N GLY A 102 10.29 3.46 -6.65
CA GLY A 102 9.44 4.56 -6.24
C GLY A 102 9.89 5.88 -6.87
N HIS A 103 8.97 6.80 -6.97
CA HIS A 103 9.21 8.16 -7.44
C HIS A 103 8.63 9.18 -6.47
N LYS A 104 9.43 10.18 -6.13
CA LYS A 104 9.00 11.32 -5.32
C LYS A 104 8.54 12.45 -6.23
N SER A 105 7.29 12.87 -6.08
CA SER A 105 6.71 14.02 -6.77
C SER A 105 6.44 15.17 -5.80
N GLY A 106 6.43 16.40 -6.31
CA GLY A 106 6.16 17.60 -5.53
C GLY A 106 7.39 18.22 -4.86
N LYS A 107 7.37 19.58 -4.75
CA LYS A 107 8.53 20.35 -4.28
C LYS A 107 8.61 20.52 -2.76
N LYS A 108 7.48 20.57 -2.05
CA LYS A 108 7.43 20.92 -0.60
C LYS A 108 7.03 19.79 0.33
N MET A 109 6.04 19.00 -0.02
CA MET A 109 5.59 17.85 0.77
C MET A 109 5.65 16.62 -0.12
N GLY A 110 6.80 15.96 -0.15
CA GLY A 110 7.08 14.91 -1.09
C GLY A 110 6.01 13.83 -1.08
N THR A 111 5.28 13.72 -2.18
CA THR A 111 4.39 12.58 -2.41
C THR A 111 5.18 11.49 -3.10
N HIS A 112 5.17 10.31 -2.52
CA HIS A 112 5.80 9.13 -3.07
C HIS A 112 4.76 8.27 -3.77
N TRP A 113 5.12 7.78 -4.95
CA TRP A 113 4.44 6.72 -5.66
C TRP A 113 5.37 5.53 -5.71
N ILE A 114 4.98 4.42 -5.14
CA ILE A 114 5.84 3.27 -4.90
C ILE A 114 5.16 2.04 -5.46
N ALA A 115 5.86 1.30 -6.30
CA ALA A 115 5.37 0.06 -6.88
C ALA A 115 5.98 -1.15 -6.15
N PHE A 116 5.11 -2.09 -5.81
CA PHE A 116 5.47 -3.42 -5.33
C PHE A 116 4.93 -4.45 -6.32
N MET A 117 5.59 -5.57 -6.43
CA MET A 117 5.06 -6.74 -7.11
C MET A 117 4.95 -7.86 -6.09
N ARG A 118 3.79 -8.51 -6.03
CA ARG A 118 3.64 -9.72 -5.25
C ARG A 118 4.47 -10.83 -5.90
N SER A 119 5.69 -11.00 -5.42
CA SER A 119 6.55 -12.07 -5.90
C SER A 119 6.39 -13.27 -5.00
N ASN A 120 6.13 -14.41 -5.62
CA ASN A 120 6.11 -15.68 -4.93
C ASN A 120 7.55 -16.23 -4.83
N ILE A 121 8.44 -15.45 -4.17
CA ILE A 121 9.85 -15.85 -3.97
C ILE A 121 9.90 -17.22 -3.31
N LYS A 122 8.97 -17.51 -2.39
CA LYS A 122 8.90 -18.80 -1.72
C LYS A 122 8.55 -19.94 -2.71
N LEU A 123 7.59 -19.72 -3.60
CA LEU A 123 7.22 -20.70 -4.63
C LEU A 123 8.29 -20.81 -5.73
N ALA A 124 8.94 -19.73 -6.08
CA ALA A 124 10.09 -19.74 -7.01
C ALA A 124 11.27 -20.52 -6.42
N ALA A 125 11.57 -20.32 -5.14
CA ALA A 125 12.60 -21.08 -4.42
C ALA A 125 12.22 -22.56 -4.31
N GLU A 126 10.97 -22.89 -4.03
CA GLU A 126 10.47 -24.27 -4.00
C GLU A 126 10.48 -24.91 -5.39
N ARG A 127 10.11 -24.19 -6.44
CA ARG A 127 10.19 -24.68 -7.83
C ARG A 127 11.64 -24.93 -8.26
N LEU A 128 12.57 -24.05 -7.89
CA LEU A 128 14.01 -24.23 -8.15
C LEU A 128 14.57 -25.41 -7.38
N ALA A 129 14.19 -25.58 -6.12
CA ALA A 129 14.60 -26.75 -5.31
C ALA A 129 14.06 -28.05 -5.89
N ARG A 130 12.79 -28.11 -6.34
CA ARG A 130 12.19 -29.29 -7.02
C ARG A 130 12.83 -29.57 -8.38
N ALA A 131 13.31 -28.54 -9.09
CA ALA A 131 14.01 -28.69 -10.37
C ALA A 131 15.48 -29.10 -10.21
N GLY A 132 15.95 -29.39 -8.98
CA GLY A 132 17.32 -29.83 -8.72
C GLY A 132 18.39 -28.73 -8.84
N PHE A 133 17.98 -27.45 -8.90
CA PHE A 133 18.91 -26.33 -8.86
C PHE A 133 19.44 -26.14 -7.44
N SER A 134 20.50 -26.85 -7.11
CA SER A 134 21.29 -26.60 -5.90
C SER A 134 22.26 -25.46 -6.20
N GLY A 135 22.20 -24.37 -5.42
CA GLY A 135 23.05 -23.19 -5.61
C GLY A 135 24.57 -23.42 -5.36
N LYS A 136 25.05 -24.63 -5.57
CA LYS A 136 26.46 -25.01 -5.40
C LYS A 136 27.35 -24.94 -6.66
N ASP A 137 26.76 -24.58 -7.80
CA ASP A 137 27.51 -24.54 -9.09
C ASP A 137 27.94 -23.11 -9.46
N ARG A 138 28.39 -22.33 -8.48
CA ARG A 138 29.10 -21.07 -8.71
C ARG A 138 30.39 -21.09 -7.89
N GLU A 139 31.41 -21.76 -8.41
CA GLU A 139 32.81 -21.44 -8.22
C GLU A 139 33.40 -20.95 -9.54
#